data_66aee79122c19b6f9fe38fdd76771821
#
_entry.id   66aee79122c19b6f9fe38fdd76771821
#
_cell.length_a   1.000
_cell.length_b   1.000
_cell.length_c   1.000
_cell.angle_alpha   90.00
_cell.angle_beta   90.00
_cell.angle_gamma   90.00
#
_symmetry.space_group_name_H-M   'P 1'
#
loop_
_entity.id
_entity.type
_entity.pdbx_description
1 polymer ?
#
loop_
_entity_poly.entity_id
_entity_poly.type
_entity_poly.pdbx_seq_one_letter_code
_entity_poly.pdbx_strand_id
1 'polypeptide(L)' 'MSEALIPKGFYIGYRRPNSQPIVKWKFIETNNIIKAINQANKYAKEEDLVVAHLIDEVTWRGR' A
#
# COMPACT_ATOMS: atom_id res chain seq x y z
N MET A 1 3.33 8.68 26.61
CA MET A 1 3.38 8.45 26.10
C MET A 1 3.34 8.36 25.20
N SER A 2 3.48 8.32 24.82
CA SER A 2 3.64 8.32 23.92
C SER A 2 2.96 8.07 23.04
N GLU A 3 2.72 8.44 22.53
CA GLU A 3 2.11 8.25 21.75
C GLU A 3 2.33 7.64 20.89
N ALA A 4 1.95 7.40 20.77
CA ALA A 4 2.18 6.50 19.97
C ALA A 4 2.61 6.89 18.74
N LEU A 5 3.55 6.39 18.40
CA LEU A 5 3.99 6.66 17.19
C LEU A 5 3.38 5.77 16.24
N ILE A 6 2.35 6.19 15.61
CA ILE A 6 1.75 5.42 14.55
C ILE A 6 2.54 5.71 13.31
N PRO A 7 3.21 4.72 12.71
CA PRO A 7 3.97 4.97 11.50
C PRO A 7 3.02 5.46 10.43
N LYS A 8 3.42 6.47 9.73
CA LYS A 8 2.61 6.97 8.65
C LYS A 8 2.93 6.21 7.40
N GLY A 9 1.94 5.72 6.74
CA GLY A 9 2.18 4.95 5.54
C GLY A 9 0.89 4.47 4.92
N PHE A 10 1.05 3.63 3.90
CA PHE A 10 -0.07 3.13 3.13
C PHE A 10 0.08 1.65 2.90
N TYR A 11 -1.02 0.93 2.96
CA TYR A 11 -1.05 -0.47 2.61
C TYR A 11 -1.50 -0.57 1.17
N ILE A 12 -0.73 -1.26 0.36
CA ILE A 12 -1.02 -1.41 -1.06
C ILE A 12 -1.36 -2.87 -1.33
N GLY A 13 -2.51 -3.08 -1.93
CA GLY A 13 -2.91 -4.41 -2.33
C GLY A 13 -2.63 -4.61 -3.80
N TYR A 14 -2.02 -5.73 -4.15
CA TYR A 14 -1.64 -6.04 -5.52
C TYR A 14 -2.39 -7.27 -6.00
N ARG A 15 -2.75 -7.29 -7.27
CA ARG A 15 -3.38 -8.45 -7.87
C ARG A 15 -2.66 -8.80 -9.16
N ARG A 16 -2.90 -9.98 -9.64
CA ARG A 16 -2.34 -10.38 -10.93
C ARG A 16 -3.14 -9.73 -12.05
N PRO A 17 -2.50 -9.46 -13.18
CA PRO A 17 -3.20 -8.77 -14.27
C PRO A 17 -4.46 -9.48 -14.75
N ASN A 18 -4.48 -10.80 -14.67
CA ASN A 18 -5.61 -11.57 -15.17
C ASN A 18 -6.47 -12.13 -14.06
N SER A 19 -6.37 -11.56 -12.86
CA SER A 19 -7.07 -12.12 -11.71
C SER A 19 -7.59 -10.98 -10.83
N GLN A 20 -8.76 -11.17 -10.25
CA GLN A 20 -9.36 -10.15 -9.40
C GLN A 20 -8.83 -10.17 -7.96
N PRO A 21 -8.59 -11.33 -7.36
CA PRO A 21 -8.22 -11.35 -5.95
C PRO A 21 -6.87 -10.71 -5.69
N ILE A 22 -6.78 -10.01 -4.57
CA ILE A 22 -5.52 -9.42 -4.14
C ILE A 22 -4.65 -10.56 -3.63
N VAL A 23 -3.45 -10.66 -4.16
CA VAL A 23 -2.55 -11.74 -3.80
C VAL A 23 -1.43 -11.31 -2.88
N LYS A 24 -1.25 -10.00 -2.72
CA LYS A 24 -0.15 -9.52 -1.88
C LYS A 24 -0.48 -8.14 -1.34
N TRP A 25 -0.10 -7.90 -0.09
CA TRP A 25 -0.19 -6.59 0.53
C TRP A 25 1.18 -6.15 0.96
N LYS A 26 1.50 -4.89 0.73
CA LYS A 26 2.75 -4.33 1.19
C LYS A 26 2.48 -2.99 1.86
N PHE A 27 3.28 -2.70 2.88
CA PHE A 27 3.21 -1.43 3.56
C PHE A 27 4.33 -0.52 3.06
N ILE A 28 3.99 0.70 2.71
CA ILE A 28 4.97 1.69 2.28
C ILE A 28 4.96 2.81 3.30
N GLU A 29 6.08 3.00 3.97
CA GLU A 29 6.19 3.98 5.03
C GLU A 29 6.50 5.35 4.44
N THR A 30 5.50 6.16 4.28
CA THR A 30 5.66 7.52 3.80
C THR A 30 4.38 8.29 4.13
N ASN A 31 4.49 9.59 4.33
CA ASN A 31 3.30 10.41 4.52
C ASN A 31 2.90 11.11 3.23
N ASN A 32 3.56 10.76 2.12
CA ASN A 32 3.27 11.39 0.84
C ASN A 32 2.63 10.38 -0.09
N ILE A 33 1.37 10.60 -0.40
CA ILE A 33 0.61 9.62 -1.18
C ILE A 33 1.18 9.46 -2.59
N ILE A 34 1.75 10.53 -3.15
CA ILE A 34 2.32 10.43 -4.48
C ILE A 34 3.54 9.52 -4.47
N LYS A 35 4.36 9.63 -3.45
CA LYS A 35 5.50 8.72 -3.30
C LYS A 35 5.03 7.29 -3.13
N ALA A 36 3.98 7.10 -2.33
CA ALA A 36 3.45 5.76 -2.13
C ALA A 36 2.97 5.16 -3.44
N ILE A 37 2.24 5.94 -4.22
CA ILE A 37 1.73 5.46 -5.49
C ILE A 37 2.87 5.13 -6.45
N ASN A 38 3.88 5.99 -6.49
CA ASN A 38 5.01 5.75 -7.38
C ASN A 38 5.77 4.48 -7.01
N GLN A 39 5.99 4.27 -5.72
CA GLN A 39 6.66 3.07 -5.28
C GLN A 39 5.81 1.84 -5.52
N ALA A 40 4.50 1.97 -5.32
CA ALA A 40 3.60 0.84 -5.55
C ALA A 40 3.61 0.44 -7.02
N ASN A 41 3.56 1.43 -7.91
CA ASN A 41 3.57 1.14 -9.33
C ASN A 41 4.89 0.53 -9.77
N LYS A 42 5.99 1.01 -9.21
CA LYS A 42 7.29 0.47 -9.55
C LYS A 42 7.39 -1.00 -9.13
N TYR A 43 6.95 -1.29 -7.92
CA TYR A 43 6.98 -2.65 -7.42
C TYR A 43 6.08 -3.55 -8.26
N ALA A 44 4.88 -3.07 -8.58
CA ALA A 44 3.94 -3.85 -9.37
C ALA A 44 4.54 -4.18 -10.73
N LYS A 45 5.20 -3.22 -11.34
CA LYS A 45 5.80 -3.44 -12.63
C LYS A 45 6.91 -4.47 -12.56
N GLU A 46 7.71 -4.42 -11.50
CA GLU A 46 8.82 -5.36 -11.33
C GLU A 46 8.31 -6.78 -11.07
N GLU A 47 7.18 -6.90 -10.42
CA GLU A 47 6.63 -8.21 -10.05
C GLU A 47 5.53 -8.66 -10.99
N ASP A 48 5.27 -7.92 -12.04
CA ASP A 48 4.23 -8.24 -13.00
C ASP A 48 2.86 -8.29 -12.31
N LEU A 49 2.62 -7.31 -11.47
CA LEU A 49 1.36 -7.19 -10.73
C LEU A 49 0.69 -5.87 -11.08
N VAL A 50 -0.52 -5.70 -10.57
CA VAL A 50 -1.29 -4.47 -10.76
C VAL A 50 -1.69 -3.96 -9.40
N VAL A 51 -1.59 -2.65 -9.19
CA VAL A 51 -2.05 -2.05 -7.94
C VAL A 51 -3.57 -2.08 -7.95
N ALA A 52 -4.14 -2.79 -6.98
CA ALA A 52 -5.58 -2.98 -6.91
C ALA A 52 -6.23 -2.10 -5.85
N HIS A 53 -5.50 -1.76 -4.80
CA HIS A 53 -6.11 -1.04 -3.70
C HIS A 53 -5.05 -0.28 -2.92
N LEU A 54 -5.46 0.82 -2.32
CA LEU A 54 -4.56 1.61 -1.49
C LEU A 54 -5.34 2.06 -0.26
N ILE A 55 -4.81 1.75 0.92
CA ILE A 55 -5.44 2.11 2.18
C ILE A 55 -4.40 2.81 3.02
N ASP A 56 -4.74 4.01 3.51
CA ASP A 56 -3.79 4.66 4.37
C ASP A 56 -3.84 4.05 5.77
N GLU A 57 -2.76 4.17 6.48
CA GLU A 57 -2.58 3.52 7.77
C GLU A 57 -3.64 3.95 8.77
N VAL A 58 -3.96 5.22 8.80
CA VAL A 58 -4.92 5.74 9.75
C VAL A 58 -6.29 5.13 9.49
N THR A 59 -6.68 5.06 8.24
CA THR A 59 -7.96 4.47 7.87
C THR A 59 -7.99 3.00 8.24
N TRP A 60 -6.89 2.30 7.97
CA TRP A 60 -6.80 0.89 8.29
C TRP A 60 -6.96 0.66 9.77
N ARG A 61 -6.27 1.45 10.58
CA ARG A 61 -6.32 1.28 12.00
C ARG A 61 -7.61 1.78 12.62
N GLY A 62 -8.25 2.71 11.98
CA GLY A 62 -9.49 3.28 12.46
C GLY A 62 -10.66 2.32 12.37
N ARG A 63 -10.42 1.17 11.79
CA ARG A 63 -11.48 0.19 11.73
C ARG A 63 -11.49 -0.62 13.00
#